data_b6b5202fb0035f90ae1f5d9885bb5aab
#
_entry.id   b6b5202fb0035f90ae1f5d9885bb5aab
#
_cell.length_a   1.000
_cell.length_b   1.000
_cell.length_c   1.000
_cell.angle_alpha   90.00
_cell.angle_beta   90.00
_cell.angle_gamma   90.00
#
_symmetry.space_group_name_H-M   'P 1'
#
loop_
_entity.id
_entity.type
_entity.pdbx_description
1 polymer ?
#
loop_
_entity_poly.entity_id
_entity_poly.type
_entity_poly.pdbx_seq_one_letter_code
_entity_poly.pdbx_strand_id
1 'polypeptide(L)'
;MTDRWLAIKVEPSGDPKPVIDALFAAGSQGIQEQGTAIITHFPPGTSAGEIESAIRSADANAEITSELAPAADWSQWRASVGEHRIGKLTIAPPWMESDDPMRVIIDPAMAFGTGEHATTRGVVRLMQQLSPMPGRVADLGAGSAVLAICAAKLGASRVTAIELDPDAIGNAEENVAANSVTEAVRVIQGDAAVLLPLISPVDLILANIISSVLLDLLSPIAESLSEGGHAILSGILAEEREMMTDALTRVGWRIVSEDVEENWWSVMVRLQQ
;
A
#
# COMPACT_ATOMS: atom_id res chain seq x y z
N MET A 1 -11.22 -17.87 -26.56
CA MET A 1 -12.35 -17.37 -25.76
C MET A 1 -11.89 -15.99 -25.29
N THR A 2 -12.62 -14.95 -25.63
CA THR A 2 -12.21 -13.57 -25.34
C THR A 2 -12.29 -13.35 -23.83
N ASP A 3 -11.14 -13.09 -23.21
CA ASP A 3 -11.03 -12.65 -21.81
C ASP A 3 -11.68 -11.25 -21.66
N ARG A 4 -13.01 -11.24 -21.54
CA ARG A 4 -13.74 -9.99 -21.30
C ARG A 4 -14.08 -9.89 -19.82
N TRP A 5 -13.68 -8.80 -19.23
CA TRP A 5 -14.04 -8.45 -17.86
C TRP A 5 -15.44 -7.89 -17.81
N LEU A 6 -16.19 -8.19 -16.74
CA LEU A 6 -17.47 -7.59 -16.49
C LEU A 6 -17.27 -6.26 -15.74
N ALA A 7 -17.51 -5.15 -16.42
CA ALA A 7 -17.53 -3.84 -15.80
C ALA A 7 -18.95 -3.55 -15.27
N ILE A 8 -19.05 -3.13 -14.02
CA ILE A 8 -20.32 -2.75 -13.39
C ILE A 8 -20.20 -1.32 -12.86
N LYS A 9 -21.13 -0.48 -13.25
CA LYS A 9 -21.36 0.84 -12.68
C LYS A 9 -22.64 0.82 -11.89
N VAL A 10 -22.60 1.27 -10.64
CA VAL A 10 -23.75 1.37 -9.74
C VAL A 10 -23.92 2.80 -9.28
N GLU A 11 -25.12 3.33 -9.35
CA GLU A 11 -25.51 4.57 -8.69
C GLU A 11 -26.44 4.22 -7.52
N PRO A 12 -25.92 4.21 -6.27
CA PRO A 12 -26.73 3.91 -5.08
C PRO A 12 -27.87 4.92 -4.91
N SER A 13 -29.02 4.44 -4.46
CA SER A 13 -30.18 5.32 -4.17
C SER A 13 -30.05 6.05 -2.82
N GLY A 14 -29.12 5.64 -1.97
CA GLY A 14 -28.87 6.17 -0.63
C GLY A 14 -27.43 6.00 -0.19
N ASP A 15 -27.20 5.52 1.04
CA ASP A 15 -25.85 5.23 1.56
C ASP A 15 -25.14 4.21 0.66
N PRO A 16 -23.95 4.52 0.10
CA PRO A 16 -23.20 3.62 -0.77
C PRO A 16 -22.62 2.40 -0.05
N LYS A 17 -22.46 2.46 1.26
CA LYS A 17 -21.75 1.43 2.02
C LYS A 17 -22.35 0.02 1.87
N PRO A 18 -23.67 -0.23 1.97
CA PRO A 18 -24.23 -1.56 1.76
C PRO A 18 -23.95 -2.14 0.36
N VAL A 19 -23.94 -1.27 -0.67
CA VAL A 19 -23.62 -1.66 -2.05
C VAL A 19 -22.14 -2.02 -2.17
N ILE A 20 -21.25 -1.24 -1.57
CA ILE A 20 -19.81 -1.49 -1.53
C ILE A 20 -19.53 -2.84 -0.86
N ASP A 21 -20.13 -3.09 0.30
CA ASP A 21 -19.96 -4.35 1.03
C ASP A 21 -20.46 -5.54 0.20
N ALA A 22 -21.59 -5.39 -0.53
CA ALA A 22 -22.12 -6.42 -1.41
C ALA A 22 -21.21 -6.71 -2.62
N LEU A 23 -20.61 -5.68 -3.21
CA LEU A 23 -19.67 -5.82 -4.33
C LEU A 23 -18.40 -6.56 -3.92
N PHE A 24 -17.81 -6.24 -2.76
CA PHE A 24 -16.67 -6.98 -2.24
C PHE A 24 -17.03 -8.42 -1.89
N ALA A 25 -18.18 -8.66 -1.25
CA ALA A 25 -18.67 -10.01 -0.96
C ALA A 25 -18.89 -10.85 -2.22
N ALA A 26 -19.21 -10.20 -3.34
CA ALA A 26 -19.38 -10.83 -4.64
C ALA A 26 -18.06 -11.03 -5.42
N GLY A 27 -16.90 -10.67 -4.83
CA GLY A 27 -15.58 -10.90 -5.41
C GLY A 27 -15.01 -9.73 -6.20
N SER A 28 -15.51 -8.49 -5.96
CA SER A 28 -14.88 -7.29 -6.50
C SER A 28 -13.46 -7.15 -5.95
N GLN A 29 -12.48 -6.92 -6.82
CA GLN A 29 -11.08 -6.73 -6.44
C GLN A 29 -10.71 -5.26 -6.19
N GLY A 30 -11.65 -4.35 -6.40
CA GLY A 30 -11.46 -2.92 -6.16
C GLY A 30 -12.67 -2.11 -6.62
N ILE A 31 -12.80 -0.93 -6.04
CA ILE A 31 -13.90 -0.01 -6.32
C ILE A 31 -13.30 1.36 -6.63
N GLN A 32 -13.81 1.97 -7.69
CA GLN A 32 -13.55 3.36 -8.03
C GLN A 32 -14.81 4.18 -7.80
N GLU A 33 -14.73 5.18 -6.93
CA GLU A 33 -15.80 6.15 -6.76
C GLU A 33 -15.64 7.30 -7.78
N GLN A 34 -16.70 7.56 -8.53
CA GLN A 34 -16.78 8.67 -9.49
C GLN A 34 -18.02 9.52 -9.22
N GLY A 35 -17.89 10.53 -8.37
CA GLY A 35 -19.03 11.28 -7.85
C GLY A 35 -19.87 10.40 -6.94
N THR A 36 -21.14 10.17 -7.29
CA THR A 36 -22.04 9.25 -6.59
C THR A 36 -21.99 7.82 -7.14
N ALA A 37 -21.35 7.62 -8.28
CA ALA A 37 -21.29 6.32 -8.93
C ALA A 37 -20.11 5.48 -8.39
N ILE A 38 -20.35 4.19 -8.26
CA ILE A 38 -19.39 3.14 -7.92
C ILE A 38 -19.10 2.34 -9.18
N ILE A 39 -17.83 2.24 -9.56
CA ILE A 39 -17.37 1.48 -10.71
C ILE A 39 -16.46 0.35 -10.22
N THR A 40 -16.72 -0.86 -10.69
CA THR A 40 -15.89 -2.03 -10.38
C THR A 40 -15.82 -2.99 -11.55
N HIS A 41 -14.87 -3.92 -11.49
CA HIS A 41 -14.65 -4.92 -12.52
C HIS A 41 -14.56 -6.31 -11.89
N PHE A 42 -15.10 -7.30 -12.61
CA PHE A 42 -15.05 -8.70 -12.22
C PHE A 42 -14.34 -9.52 -13.31
N PRO A 43 -13.64 -10.60 -12.92
CA PRO A 43 -12.88 -11.42 -13.86
C PRO A 43 -13.77 -12.12 -14.89
N PRO A 44 -13.19 -12.57 -16.01
CA PRO A 44 -13.91 -13.34 -17.03
C PRO A 44 -14.61 -14.56 -16.45
N GLY A 45 -15.86 -14.77 -16.84
CA GLY A 45 -16.69 -15.87 -16.35
C GLY A 45 -17.60 -15.50 -15.17
N THR A 46 -17.47 -14.30 -14.59
CA THR A 46 -18.41 -13.82 -13.55
C THR A 46 -19.79 -13.57 -14.14
N SER A 47 -20.83 -14.02 -13.44
CA SER A 47 -22.22 -13.84 -13.84
C SER A 47 -22.73 -12.45 -13.48
N ALA A 48 -23.04 -11.61 -14.48
CA ALA A 48 -23.62 -10.30 -14.26
C ALA A 48 -24.91 -10.37 -13.43
N GLY A 49 -25.75 -11.38 -13.69
CA GLY A 49 -27.02 -11.53 -12.97
C GLY A 49 -26.86 -11.83 -11.48
N GLU A 50 -25.80 -12.57 -11.09
CA GLU A 50 -25.50 -12.83 -9.67
C GLU A 50 -25.06 -11.55 -8.96
N ILE A 51 -24.20 -10.76 -9.62
CA ILE A 51 -23.74 -9.47 -9.08
C ILE A 51 -24.89 -8.47 -8.97
N GLU A 52 -25.72 -8.34 -10.01
CA GLU A 52 -26.90 -7.48 -9.99
C GLU A 52 -27.88 -7.87 -8.88
N SER A 53 -28.07 -9.18 -8.65
CA SER A 53 -28.89 -9.68 -7.55
C SER A 53 -28.33 -9.33 -6.17
N ALA A 54 -27.03 -9.41 -5.99
CA ALA A 54 -26.37 -9.01 -4.74
C ALA A 54 -26.51 -7.50 -4.48
N ILE A 55 -26.32 -6.67 -5.52
CA ILE A 55 -26.49 -5.22 -5.42
C ILE A 55 -27.95 -4.88 -5.06
N ARG A 56 -28.94 -5.46 -5.75
CA ARG A 56 -30.35 -5.20 -5.48
C ARG A 56 -30.81 -5.70 -4.11
N SER A 57 -30.14 -6.68 -3.55
CA SER A 57 -30.41 -7.13 -2.18
C SER A 57 -29.92 -6.11 -1.14
N ALA A 58 -28.87 -5.35 -1.46
CA ALA A 58 -28.31 -4.29 -0.63
C ALA A 58 -29.05 -2.95 -0.84
N ASP A 59 -29.41 -2.63 -2.10
CA ASP A 59 -30.16 -1.44 -2.50
C ASP A 59 -31.07 -1.77 -3.68
N ALA A 60 -32.36 -1.97 -3.39
CA ALA A 60 -33.35 -2.38 -4.38
C ALA A 60 -33.58 -1.32 -5.49
N ASN A 61 -33.27 -0.04 -5.23
CA ASN A 61 -33.48 1.08 -6.13
C ASN A 61 -32.18 1.56 -6.80
N ALA A 62 -31.05 0.90 -6.58
CA ALA A 62 -29.79 1.27 -7.23
C ALA A 62 -29.91 1.20 -8.76
N GLU A 63 -29.36 2.17 -9.46
CA GLU A 63 -29.22 2.11 -10.92
C GLU A 63 -27.96 1.33 -11.26
N ILE A 64 -28.12 0.23 -12.02
CA ILE A 64 -27.02 -0.67 -12.35
C ILE A 64 -26.83 -0.70 -13.86
N THR A 65 -25.60 -0.49 -14.30
CA THR A 65 -25.21 -0.68 -15.70
C THR A 65 -24.09 -1.72 -15.72
N SER A 66 -24.28 -2.77 -16.51
CA SER A 66 -23.28 -3.82 -16.70
C SER A 66 -22.88 -3.89 -18.18
N GLU A 67 -21.58 -3.97 -18.44
CA GLU A 67 -21.05 -4.17 -19.79
C GLU A 67 -19.87 -5.14 -19.78
N LEU A 68 -19.74 -5.90 -20.86
CA LEU A 68 -18.53 -6.69 -21.07
C LEU A 68 -17.46 -5.77 -21.68
N ALA A 69 -16.63 -5.24 -20.83
CA ALA A 69 -15.46 -4.49 -21.27
C ALA A 69 -14.46 -5.45 -21.94
N PRO A 70 -13.83 -5.07 -23.07
CA PRO A 70 -12.60 -5.74 -23.50
C PRO A 70 -11.67 -5.74 -22.29
N ALA A 71 -10.83 -6.78 -22.16
CA ALA A 71 -9.74 -6.75 -21.20
C ALA A 71 -9.18 -5.33 -21.18
N ALA A 72 -9.25 -4.67 -20.02
CA ALA A 72 -9.05 -3.23 -19.92
C ALA A 72 -7.89 -2.84 -20.82
N ASP A 73 -8.06 -1.80 -21.64
CA ASP A 73 -6.96 -1.34 -22.48
C ASP A 73 -5.88 -0.76 -21.58
N TRP A 74 -5.12 -1.67 -20.99
CA TRP A 74 -4.00 -1.37 -20.12
C TRP A 74 -2.96 -0.46 -20.78
N SER A 75 -3.06 -0.28 -22.15
CA SER A 75 -2.17 0.61 -22.86
C SER A 75 -2.39 2.07 -22.51
N GLN A 76 -3.64 2.51 -22.33
CA GLN A 76 -3.94 3.88 -21.92
C GLN A 76 -3.57 4.10 -20.45
N TRP A 77 -3.86 3.14 -19.59
CA TRP A 77 -3.46 3.20 -18.19
C TRP A 77 -1.93 3.17 -18.05
N ARG A 78 -1.24 2.25 -18.75
CA ARG A 78 0.23 2.25 -18.78
C ARG A 78 0.82 3.56 -19.24
N ALA A 79 0.18 4.24 -20.19
CA ALA A 79 0.60 5.55 -20.67
C ALA A 79 0.40 6.67 -19.62
N SER A 80 -0.51 6.49 -18.66
CA SER A 80 -0.74 7.45 -17.59
C SER A 80 0.19 7.25 -16.37
N VAL A 81 0.76 6.04 -16.20
CA VAL A 81 1.72 5.76 -15.12
C VAL A 81 3.08 6.33 -15.49
N GLY A 82 3.52 7.34 -14.75
CA GLY A 82 4.79 8.03 -14.96
C GLY A 82 5.90 7.57 -14.02
N GLU A 83 7.06 8.21 -14.15
CA GLU A 83 8.12 8.10 -13.16
C GLU A 83 7.95 9.16 -12.08
N HIS A 84 8.31 8.80 -10.84
CA HIS A 84 8.25 9.68 -9.68
C HIS A 84 9.63 9.81 -9.05
N ARG A 85 10.25 10.98 -9.21
CA ARG A 85 11.52 11.27 -8.54
C ARG A 85 11.29 11.75 -7.12
N ILE A 86 11.84 11.00 -6.15
CA ILE A 86 11.72 11.28 -4.72
C ILE A 86 13.13 11.36 -4.13
N GLY A 87 13.70 12.55 -4.10
CA GLY A 87 15.08 12.75 -3.66
C GLY A 87 16.09 12.03 -4.55
N LYS A 88 16.80 11.03 -3.99
CA LYS A 88 17.81 10.22 -4.70
C LYS A 88 17.20 9.06 -5.50
N LEU A 89 15.97 8.68 -5.20
CA LEU A 89 15.30 7.54 -5.83
C LEU A 89 14.37 8.02 -6.94
N THR A 90 14.27 7.20 -7.99
CA THR A 90 13.26 7.35 -9.04
C THR A 90 12.43 6.08 -9.09
N ILE A 91 11.15 6.16 -8.73
CA ILE A 91 10.21 5.04 -8.83
C ILE A 91 9.56 5.10 -10.21
N ALA A 92 9.61 4.01 -10.95
CA ALA A 92 9.09 3.96 -12.30
C ALA A 92 8.60 2.54 -12.67
N PRO A 93 7.62 2.42 -13.57
CA PRO A 93 7.15 1.13 -14.04
C PRO A 93 8.20 0.44 -14.94
N PRO A 94 8.13 -0.90 -15.11
CA PRO A 94 9.14 -1.68 -15.84
C PRO A 94 9.28 -1.33 -17.34
N TRP A 95 8.23 -0.79 -17.95
CA TRP A 95 8.24 -0.42 -19.38
C TRP A 95 8.91 0.94 -19.68
N MET A 96 9.32 1.69 -18.67
CA MET A 96 10.13 2.91 -18.84
C MET A 96 11.60 2.52 -18.71
N GLU A 97 12.41 2.77 -19.71
CA GLU A 97 13.85 2.49 -19.68
C GLU A 97 14.59 3.61 -18.96
N SER A 98 15.58 3.25 -18.14
CA SER A 98 16.47 4.21 -17.46
C SER A 98 17.74 3.52 -17.01
N ASP A 99 18.87 4.21 -17.14
CA ASP A 99 20.18 3.77 -16.64
C ASP A 99 20.48 4.26 -15.21
N ASP A 100 19.49 4.87 -14.52
CA ASP A 100 19.66 5.37 -13.15
C ASP A 100 19.83 4.19 -12.17
N PRO A 101 20.99 4.02 -11.52
CA PRO A 101 21.22 2.94 -10.55
C PRO A 101 20.32 3.06 -9.31
N MET A 102 19.80 4.24 -9.03
CA MET A 102 18.87 4.51 -7.92
C MET A 102 17.41 4.36 -8.34
N ARG A 103 17.17 3.85 -9.54
CA ARG A 103 15.81 3.53 -9.97
C ARG A 103 15.24 2.36 -9.20
N VAL A 104 13.99 2.50 -8.83
CA VAL A 104 13.12 1.49 -8.22
C VAL A 104 12.06 1.11 -9.25
N ILE A 105 12.07 -0.13 -9.70
CA ILE A 105 11.15 -0.65 -10.71
C ILE A 105 9.97 -1.25 -9.96
N ILE A 106 8.76 -0.73 -10.20
CA ILE A 106 7.52 -1.26 -9.62
C ILE A 106 6.54 -1.54 -10.74
N ASP A 107 6.16 -2.79 -10.90
CA ASP A 107 4.99 -3.12 -11.70
C ASP A 107 3.74 -2.80 -10.86
N PRO A 108 2.95 -1.81 -11.29
CA PRO A 108 1.80 -1.36 -10.54
C PRO A 108 0.60 -2.32 -10.61
N ALA A 109 0.78 -3.62 -10.84
CA ALA A 109 -0.26 -4.64 -10.92
C ALA A 109 -1.47 -4.38 -9.99
N MET A 110 -2.05 -5.37 -9.37
CA MET A 110 -3.21 -5.20 -8.47
C MET A 110 -2.84 -4.77 -7.05
N ALA A 111 -1.55 -4.73 -6.69
CA ALA A 111 -1.09 -4.39 -5.34
C ALA A 111 -0.99 -2.86 -5.14
N PHE A 112 -1.30 -2.39 -3.92
CA PHE A 112 -1.06 -1.01 -3.51
C PHE A 112 0.44 -0.69 -3.46
N GLY A 113 0.81 0.58 -3.79
CA GLY A 113 2.19 1.05 -3.65
C GLY A 113 2.93 1.22 -4.97
N THR A 114 2.34 1.92 -5.94
CA THR A 114 2.99 2.27 -7.22
C THR A 114 4.06 3.37 -7.11
N GLY A 115 4.19 3.99 -5.94
CA GLY A 115 5.03 5.18 -5.75
C GLY A 115 4.33 6.51 -6.04
N GLU A 116 3.14 6.49 -6.64
CA GLU A 116 2.37 7.70 -6.97
C GLU A 116 1.72 8.34 -5.75
N HIS A 117 1.34 7.53 -4.77
CA HIS A 117 0.58 8.01 -3.62
C HIS A 117 1.43 8.87 -2.69
N ALA A 118 0.87 9.97 -2.18
CA ALA A 118 1.54 10.91 -1.29
C ALA A 118 2.14 10.22 -0.05
N THR A 119 1.45 9.21 0.50
CA THR A 119 1.94 8.45 1.66
C THR A 119 3.23 7.69 1.36
N THR A 120 3.34 7.05 0.20
CA THR A 120 4.56 6.36 -0.23
C THR A 120 5.71 7.37 -0.40
N ARG A 121 5.44 8.50 -1.05
CA ARG A 121 6.42 9.57 -1.24
C ARG A 121 6.90 10.14 0.10
N GLY A 122 5.99 10.35 1.05
CA GLY A 122 6.30 10.81 2.41
C GLY A 122 7.25 9.87 3.14
N VAL A 123 6.97 8.56 3.15
CA VAL A 123 7.86 7.56 3.77
C VAL A 123 9.24 7.57 3.12
N VAL A 124 9.31 7.59 1.78
CA VAL A 124 10.59 7.60 1.05
C VAL A 124 11.40 8.88 1.34
N ARG A 125 10.77 10.05 1.47
CA ARG A 125 11.46 11.29 1.87
C ARG A 125 12.01 11.21 3.30
N LEU A 126 11.22 10.72 4.23
CA LEU A 126 11.65 10.54 5.62
C LEU A 126 12.77 9.52 5.74
N MET A 127 12.68 8.40 5.03
CA MET A 127 13.70 7.34 4.99
C MET A 127 15.07 7.89 4.53
N GLN A 128 15.09 8.79 3.55
CA GLN A 128 16.33 9.39 3.05
C GLN A 128 16.99 10.38 4.01
N GLN A 129 16.33 10.77 5.11
CA GLN A 129 16.95 11.56 6.17
C GLN A 129 17.85 10.70 7.08
N LEU A 130 17.67 9.37 7.06
CA LEU A 130 18.50 8.44 7.81
C LEU A 130 19.82 8.20 7.06
N SER A 131 20.94 8.59 7.68
CA SER A 131 22.28 8.39 7.11
C SER A 131 23.29 8.06 8.22
N PRO A 132 23.91 6.86 8.19
CA PRO A 132 23.69 5.80 7.21
C PRO A 132 22.29 5.18 7.32
N MET A 133 21.88 4.49 6.23
CA MET A 133 20.63 3.72 6.24
C MET A 133 20.72 2.59 7.27
N PRO A 134 19.70 2.38 8.11
CA PRO A 134 19.64 1.26 9.04
C PRO A 134 19.79 -0.10 8.36
N GLY A 135 20.53 -1.01 8.99
CA GLY A 135 20.88 -2.30 8.37
C GLY A 135 19.72 -3.29 8.34
N ARG A 136 18.90 -3.34 9.41
CA ARG A 136 17.78 -4.27 9.56
C ARG A 136 16.47 -3.49 9.52
N VAL A 137 15.66 -3.77 8.51
CA VAL A 137 14.41 -3.06 8.25
C VAL A 137 13.25 -4.05 8.21
N ALA A 138 12.11 -3.68 8.79
CA ALA A 138 10.84 -4.34 8.57
C ALA A 138 9.88 -3.38 7.83
N ASP A 139 9.21 -3.88 6.81
CA ASP A 139 8.17 -3.17 6.06
C ASP A 139 6.84 -3.90 6.31
N LEU A 140 5.91 -3.24 7.00
CA LEU A 140 4.64 -3.81 7.46
C LEU A 140 3.51 -3.38 6.52
N GLY A 141 2.74 -4.34 6.02
CA GLY A 141 1.77 -4.10 4.95
C GLY A 141 2.49 -3.70 3.67
N ALA A 142 3.40 -4.55 3.22
CA ALA A 142 4.37 -4.21 2.20
C ALA A 142 3.75 -3.96 0.81
N GLY A 143 2.55 -4.49 0.54
CA GLY A 143 1.89 -4.38 -0.76
C GLY A 143 2.81 -4.81 -1.91
N SER A 144 3.12 -3.91 -2.81
CA SER A 144 4.07 -4.11 -3.92
C SER A 144 5.55 -4.27 -3.50
N ALA A 145 5.87 -4.18 -2.21
CA ALA A 145 7.20 -4.10 -1.61
C ALA A 145 8.01 -2.84 -1.99
N VAL A 146 7.37 -1.77 -2.46
CA VAL A 146 8.05 -0.55 -2.89
C VAL A 146 8.93 0.05 -1.81
N LEU A 147 8.47 0.11 -0.55
CA LEU A 147 9.23 0.69 0.56
C LEU A 147 10.41 -0.22 0.96
N ALA A 148 10.19 -1.52 0.99
CA ALA A 148 11.26 -2.50 1.22
C ALA A 148 12.37 -2.40 0.17
N ILE A 149 12.01 -2.27 -1.11
CA ILE A 149 12.94 -2.10 -2.22
C ILE A 149 13.68 -0.76 -2.10
N CYS A 150 12.97 0.33 -1.78
CA CYS A 150 13.59 1.63 -1.53
C CYS A 150 14.62 1.55 -0.40
N ALA A 151 14.30 0.88 0.71
CA ALA A 151 15.22 0.69 1.83
C ALA A 151 16.49 -0.05 1.40
N ALA A 152 16.35 -1.14 0.65
CA ALA A 152 17.49 -1.90 0.11
C ALA A 152 18.36 -1.06 -0.84
N LYS A 153 17.75 -0.32 -1.76
CA LYS A 153 18.46 0.60 -2.66
C LYS A 153 19.20 1.73 -1.92
N LEU A 154 18.69 2.15 -0.77
CA LEU A 154 19.34 3.14 0.10
C LEU A 154 20.42 2.55 0.99
N GLY A 155 20.62 1.22 1.00
CA GLY A 155 21.71 0.55 1.67
C GLY A 155 21.32 -0.33 2.86
N ALA A 156 20.03 -0.62 3.08
CA ALA A 156 19.63 -1.61 4.06
C ALA A 156 20.16 -3.00 3.64
N SER A 157 20.77 -3.72 4.58
CA SER A 157 21.39 -5.02 4.30
C SER A 157 20.44 -6.20 4.46
N ARG A 158 19.36 -6.02 5.22
CA ARG A 158 18.32 -7.02 5.46
C ARG A 158 16.98 -6.33 5.64
N VAL A 159 16.05 -6.60 4.75
CA VAL A 159 14.68 -6.08 4.79
C VAL A 159 13.71 -7.24 4.81
N THR A 160 12.80 -7.24 5.77
CA THR A 160 11.69 -8.18 5.83
C THR A 160 10.41 -7.43 5.49
N ALA A 161 9.84 -7.73 4.34
CA ALA A 161 8.56 -7.21 3.88
C ALA A 161 7.45 -8.17 4.30
N ILE A 162 6.55 -7.73 5.16
CA ILE A 162 5.44 -8.54 5.70
C ILE A 162 4.15 -8.04 5.05
N GLU A 163 3.42 -8.95 4.41
CA GLU A 163 2.16 -8.65 3.76
C GLU A 163 1.10 -9.69 4.16
N LEU A 164 -0.09 -9.21 4.51
CA LEU A 164 -1.19 -10.06 4.95
C LEU A 164 -1.94 -10.68 3.77
N ASP A 165 -2.10 -9.90 2.68
CA ASP A 165 -2.85 -10.29 1.51
C ASP A 165 -2.04 -11.29 0.64
N PRO A 166 -2.49 -12.56 0.51
CA PRO A 166 -1.81 -13.55 -0.32
C PRO A 166 -1.73 -13.14 -1.79
N ASP A 167 -2.67 -12.35 -2.29
CA ASP A 167 -2.73 -11.94 -3.70
C ASP A 167 -1.65 -10.89 -4.04
N ALA A 168 -1.14 -10.16 -3.05
CA ALA A 168 -0.06 -9.19 -3.23
C ALA A 168 1.34 -9.83 -3.23
N ILE A 169 1.50 -11.02 -2.64
CA ILE A 169 2.82 -11.65 -2.44
C ILE A 169 3.56 -11.87 -3.75
N GLY A 170 2.89 -12.45 -4.75
CA GLY A 170 3.52 -12.71 -6.07
C GLY A 170 4.05 -11.44 -6.73
N ASN A 171 3.26 -10.37 -6.72
CA ASN A 171 3.69 -9.08 -7.26
C ASN A 171 4.86 -8.47 -6.48
N ALA A 172 4.83 -8.56 -5.15
CA ALA A 172 5.94 -8.09 -4.31
C ALA A 172 7.25 -8.82 -4.62
N GLU A 173 7.21 -10.16 -4.76
CA GLU A 173 8.38 -10.97 -5.11
C GLU A 173 8.92 -10.65 -6.51
N GLU A 174 8.05 -10.47 -7.49
CA GLU A 174 8.41 -10.06 -8.84
C GLU A 174 9.08 -8.69 -8.85
N ASN A 175 8.54 -7.72 -8.12
CA ASN A 175 9.15 -6.39 -7.97
C ASN A 175 10.51 -6.46 -7.29
N VAL A 176 10.67 -7.25 -6.22
CA VAL A 176 11.97 -7.47 -5.55
C VAL A 176 12.99 -8.04 -6.54
N ALA A 177 12.60 -9.03 -7.34
CA ALA A 177 13.47 -9.64 -8.35
C ALA A 177 13.84 -8.65 -9.46
N ALA A 178 12.87 -7.87 -9.97
CA ALA A 178 13.10 -6.85 -11.02
C ALA A 178 14.12 -5.78 -10.59
N ASN A 179 14.19 -5.50 -9.29
CA ASN A 179 15.16 -4.56 -8.72
C ASN A 179 16.52 -5.16 -8.36
N SER A 180 16.71 -6.48 -8.54
CA SER A 180 17.94 -7.21 -8.18
C SER A 180 18.30 -7.05 -6.69
N VAL A 181 17.32 -7.05 -5.80
CA VAL A 181 17.51 -6.91 -4.33
C VAL A 181 17.07 -8.16 -3.55
N THR A 182 16.93 -9.30 -4.17
CA THR A 182 16.51 -10.58 -3.58
C THR A 182 17.39 -11.05 -2.44
N GLU A 183 18.68 -10.69 -2.45
CA GLU A 183 19.62 -11.02 -1.35
C GLU A 183 19.36 -10.17 -0.11
N ALA A 184 18.84 -8.96 -0.28
CA ALA A 184 18.57 -8.02 0.83
C ALA A 184 17.12 -8.05 1.29
N VAL A 185 16.15 -8.29 0.40
CA VAL A 185 14.71 -8.21 0.69
C VAL A 185 14.09 -9.61 0.67
N ARG A 186 13.38 -9.94 1.75
CA ARG A 186 12.54 -11.14 1.83
C ARG A 186 11.10 -10.74 2.05
N VAL A 187 10.22 -11.23 1.19
CA VAL A 187 8.77 -11.11 1.34
C VAL A 187 8.25 -12.29 2.17
N ILE A 188 7.35 -12.02 3.12
CA ILE A 188 6.75 -13.04 3.98
C ILE A 188 5.25 -12.73 4.08
N GLN A 189 4.43 -13.73 3.75
CA GLN A 189 2.99 -13.63 3.98
C GLN A 189 2.66 -13.84 5.46
N GLY A 190 1.86 -12.95 6.04
CA GLY A 190 1.30 -13.11 7.37
C GLY A 190 0.94 -11.81 8.07
N ASP A 191 0.43 -11.97 9.28
CA ASP A 191 0.06 -10.85 10.14
C ASP A 191 1.30 -10.19 10.75
N ALA A 192 1.44 -8.88 10.54
CA ALA A 192 2.56 -8.10 11.07
C ALA A 192 2.65 -8.15 12.60
N ALA A 193 1.52 -8.15 13.32
CA ALA A 193 1.50 -8.24 14.78
C ALA A 193 2.09 -9.57 15.29
N VAL A 194 1.96 -10.64 14.50
CA VAL A 194 2.47 -11.98 14.83
C VAL A 194 3.92 -12.16 14.39
N LEU A 195 4.27 -11.69 13.19
CA LEU A 195 5.58 -11.96 12.59
C LEU A 195 6.67 -10.99 13.04
N LEU A 196 6.32 -9.73 13.31
CA LEU A 196 7.30 -8.70 13.71
C LEU A 196 8.10 -9.09 14.96
N PRO A 197 7.52 -9.62 16.04
CA PRO A 197 8.28 -10.09 17.20
C PRO A 197 9.28 -11.21 16.88
N LEU A 198 9.03 -12.04 15.85
CA LEU A 198 9.89 -13.15 15.48
C LEU A 198 11.17 -12.72 14.73
N ILE A 199 11.14 -11.52 14.13
CA ILE A 199 12.30 -10.96 13.41
C ILE A 199 13.02 -9.86 14.19
N SER A 200 12.52 -9.54 15.38
CA SER A 200 13.09 -8.50 16.24
C SER A 200 14.46 -8.92 16.82
N PRO A 201 15.33 -7.96 17.21
CA PRO A 201 15.17 -6.53 17.05
C PRO A 201 15.51 -6.04 15.62
N VAL A 202 14.81 -5.01 15.18
CA VAL A 202 15.04 -4.32 13.90
C VAL A 202 15.41 -2.85 14.12
N ASP A 203 16.14 -2.26 13.19
CA ASP A 203 16.68 -0.90 13.36
C ASP A 203 15.76 0.17 12.78
N LEU A 204 14.91 -0.23 11.81
CA LEU A 204 13.89 0.62 11.21
C LEU A 204 12.63 -0.20 10.91
N ILE A 205 11.47 0.37 11.26
CA ILE A 205 10.18 -0.18 10.86
C ILE A 205 9.48 0.84 9.96
N LEU A 206 9.01 0.37 8.81
CA LEU A 206 8.18 1.11 7.87
C LEU A 206 6.76 0.57 7.96
N ALA A 207 5.76 1.45 8.03
CA ALA A 207 4.36 1.05 8.01
C ALA A 207 3.54 2.14 7.31
N ASN A 208 3.13 1.85 6.09
CA ASN A 208 2.23 2.71 5.31
C ASN A 208 0.85 2.06 5.25
N ILE A 209 0.13 2.14 6.36
CA ILE A 209 -1.13 1.44 6.62
C ILE A 209 -2.13 2.43 7.22
N ILE A 210 -3.43 2.17 7.09
CA ILE A 210 -4.47 3.03 7.67
C ILE A 210 -4.31 3.19 9.18
N SER A 211 -4.65 4.38 9.69
CA SER A 211 -4.46 4.79 11.08
C SER A 211 -5.03 3.82 12.13
N SER A 212 -6.20 3.23 11.86
CA SER A 212 -6.84 2.27 12.78
C SER A 212 -5.99 1.02 13.01
N VAL A 213 -5.34 0.49 11.98
CA VAL A 213 -4.43 -0.67 12.08
C VAL A 213 -3.11 -0.26 12.72
N LEU A 214 -2.60 0.94 12.40
CA LEU A 214 -1.38 1.46 13.05
C LEU A 214 -1.54 1.57 14.56
N LEU A 215 -2.69 2.01 15.06
CA LEU A 215 -2.95 2.11 16.50
C LEU A 215 -2.76 0.78 17.21
N ASP A 216 -3.21 -0.32 16.61
CA ASP A 216 -3.06 -1.67 17.16
C ASP A 216 -1.60 -2.17 17.10
N LEU A 217 -0.83 -1.67 16.13
CA LEU A 217 0.56 -2.06 15.94
C LEU A 217 1.58 -1.21 16.72
N LEU A 218 1.18 -0.09 17.33
CA LEU A 218 2.14 0.80 18.01
C LEU A 218 2.97 0.10 19.09
N SER A 219 2.36 -0.76 19.93
CA SER A 219 3.07 -1.51 20.96
C SER A 219 3.97 -2.61 20.37
N PRO A 220 3.50 -3.49 19.48
CA PRO A 220 4.38 -4.43 18.77
C PRO A 220 5.57 -3.78 18.06
N ILE A 221 5.36 -2.62 17.42
CA ILE A 221 6.42 -1.85 16.78
C ILE A 221 7.45 -1.38 17.82
N ALA A 222 6.98 -0.80 18.94
CA ALA A 222 7.87 -0.30 19.98
C ALA A 222 8.73 -1.40 20.59
N GLU A 223 8.14 -2.57 20.86
CA GLU A 223 8.81 -3.72 21.46
C GLU A 223 9.82 -4.39 20.51
N SER A 224 9.64 -4.21 19.20
CA SER A 224 10.46 -4.86 18.18
C SER A 224 11.64 -4.01 17.70
N LEU A 225 11.71 -2.74 18.05
CA LEU A 225 12.82 -1.88 17.67
C LEU A 225 14.07 -2.14 18.53
N SER A 226 15.22 -2.05 17.88
CA SER A 226 16.51 -1.96 18.57
C SER A 226 16.62 -0.64 19.34
N GLU A 227 17.53 -0.59 20.30
CA GLU A 227 17.84 0.65 21.01
C GLU A 227 18.25 1.75 20.02
N GLY A 228 17.58 2.89 20.08
CA GLY A 228 17.80 4.00 19.15
C GLY A 228 17.17 3.83 17.75
N GLY A 229 16.48 2.73 17.52
CA GLY A 229 15.76 2.47 16.27
C GLY A 229 14.64 3.48 15.99
N HIS A 230 14.18 3.50 14.74
CA HIS A 230 13.14 4.41 14.27
C HIS A 230 11.96 3.65 13.68
N ALA A 231 10.79 4.26 13.75
CA ALA A 231 9.66 3.84 12.91
C ALA A 231 9.23 5.02 12.02
N ILE A 232 8.85 4.71 10.78
CA ILE A 232 8.22 5.67 9.85
C ILE A 232 6.81 5.16 9.58
N LEU A 233 5.84 5.94 10.02
CA LEU A 233 4.42 5.62 9.95
C LEU A 233 3.74 6.55 8.94
N SER A 234 2.87 6.02 8.11
CA SER A 234 2.11 6.74 7.09
C SER A 234 0.79 6.03 6.78
N GLY A 235 0.01 6.55 5.83
CA GLY A 235 -1.37 6.11 5.62
C GLY A 235 -2.33 6.79 6.59
N ILE A 236 -1.92 7.93 7.14
CA ILE A 236 -2.63 8.71 8.15
C ILE A 236 -3.16 9.99 7.48
N LEU A 237 -4.45 10.27 7.61
CA LEU A 237 -5.00 11.54 7.16
C LEU A 237 -4.48 12.70 8.02
N ALA A 238 -4.27 13.86 7.40
CA ALA A 238 -3.79 15.04 8.11
C ALA A 238 -4.73 15.47 9.25
N GLU A 239 -6.03 15.22 9.12
CA GLU A 239 -7.02 15.46 10.17
C GLU A 239 -6.90 14.50 11.36
N GLU A 240 -6.31 13.32 11.18
CA GLU A 240 -6.07 12.33 12.24
C GLU A 240 -4.76 12.59 13.01
N ARG A 241 -3.97 13.60 12.60
CA ARG A 241 -2.64 13.90 13.17
C ARG A 241 -2.66 14.10 14.67
N GLU A 242 -3.63 14.84 15.21
CA GLU A 242 -3.73 15.09 16.65
C GLU A 242 -3.99 13.79 17.43
N MET A 243 -4.96 13.01 17.00
CA MET A 243 -5.30 11.72 17.59
C MET A 243 -4.11 10.75 17.59
N MET A 244 -3.41 10.66 16.45
CA MET A 244 -2.22 9.81 16.32
C MET A 244 -1.05 10.31 17.16
N THR A 245 -0.81 11.62 17.24
CA THR A 245 0.23 12.21 18.10
C THR A 245 -0.01 11.87 19.57
N ASP A 246 -1.25 11.93 20.03
CA ASP A 246 -1.64 11.54 21.38
C ASP A 246 -1.39 10.05 21.63
N ALA A 247 -1.73 9.19 20.69
CA ALA A 247 -1.50 7.75 20.77
C ALA A 247 0.00 7.43 20.82
N LEU A 248 0.80 8.04 19.96
CA LEU A 248 2.27 7.91 19.96
C LEU A 248 2.86 8.33 21.31
N THR A 249 2.44 9.46 21.85
CA THR A 249 2.93 9.98 23.14
C THR A 249 2.64 9.01 24.27
N ARG A 250 1.44 8.39 24.31
CA ARG A 250 1.07 7.40 25.33
C ARG A 250 1.94 6.14 25.34
N VAL A 251 2.44 5.74 24.17
CA VAL A 251 3.36 4.58 24.02
C VAL A 251 4.82 4.98 24.27
N GLY A 252 5.09 6.27 24.55
CA GLY A 252 6.44 6.77 24.82
C GLY A 252 7.25 7.10 23.55
N TRP A 253 6.58 7.32 22.44
CA TRP A 253 7.20 7.77 21.21
C TRP A 253 7.42 9.29 21.20
N ARG A 254 8.50 9.72 20.56
CA ARG A 254 8.70 11.13 20.20
C ARG A 254 8.81 11.26 18.69
N ILE A 255 8.24 12.32 18.16
CA ILE A 255 8.36 12.69 16.75
C ILE A 255 9.77 13.21 16.49
N VAL A 256 10.42 12.70 15.45
CA VAL A 256 11.75 13.10 14.98
C VAL A 256 11.63 14.00 13.76
N SER A 257 10.79 13.62 12.82
CA SER A 257 10.53 14.37 11.58
C SER A 257 9.14 14.03 11.04
N GLU A 258 8.61 14.92 10.25
CA GLU A 258 7.29 14.81 9.65
C GLU A 258 7.34 15.19 8.18
N ASP A 259 6.40 14.66 7.41
CA ASP A 259 6.14 15.02 6.03
C ASP A 259 4.63 15.14 5.82
N VAL A 260 4.20 16.21 5.20
CA VAL A 260 2.79 16.45 4.88
C VAL A 260 2.69 16.74 3.39
N GLU A 261 1.91 15.95 2.70
CA GLU A 261 1.63 16.13 1.28
C GLU A 261 0.16 15.90 1.02
N GLU A 262 -0.50 16.87 0.37
CA GLU A 262 -1.94 16.84 0.17
C GLU A 262 -2.68 16.71 1.52
N ASN A 263 -3.52 15.69 1.68
CA ASN A 263 -4.26 15.41 2.91
C ASN A 263 -3.62 14.28 3.75
N TRP A 264 -2.35 13.95 3.50
CA TRP A 264 -1.66 12.84 4.14
C TRP A 264 -0.51 13.31 5.01
N TRP A 265 -0.39 12.67 6.16
CA TRP A 265 0.67 12.88 7.13
C TRP A 265 1.52 11.62 7.27
N SER A 266 2.82 11.78 7.16
CA SER A 266 3.82 10.76 7.42
C SER A 266 4.73 11.24 8.55
N VAL A 267 5.13 10.33 9.43
CA VAL A 267 5.88 10.71 10.62
C VAL A 267 7.00 9.71 10.91
N MET A 268 8.18 10.22 11.21
CA MET A 268 9.30 9.45 11.76
C MET A 268 9.30 9.62 13.27
N VAL A 269 9.32 8.51 13.99
CA VAL A 269 9.30 8.47 15.44
C VAL A 269 10.40 7.59 16.00
N ARG A 270 10.77 7.81 17.25
CA ARG A 270 11.64 6.93 18.05
C ARG A 270 11.17 6.90 19.50
N LEU A 271 11.49 5.84 20.22
CA LEU A 271 11.18 5.75 21.65
C LEU A 271 11.95 6.82 22.45
N GLN A 272 11.30 7.39 23.45
CA GLN A 272 11.96 8.22 24.46
C GLN A 272 12.86 7.31 25.30
N GLN A 273 14.08 7.71 25.47
CA GLN A 273 15.03 7.04 26.39
C GLN A 273 14.74 7.47 27.81
#